data_e1acbce4fd6bb07d294a344137dac5b2
#
_entry.id   e1acbce4fd6bb07d294a344137dac5b2
#
_cell.length_a   1.000
_cell.length_b   1.000
_cell.length_c   1.000
_cell.angle_alpha   90.00
_cell.angle_beta   90.00
_cell.angle_gamma   90.00
#
_symmetry.space_group_name_H-M   'P 1'
#
loop_
_entity.id
_entity.type
_entity.pdbx_description
1 polymer ?
#
loop_
_entity_poly.entity_id
_entity_poly.type
_entity_poly.pdbx_seq_one_letter_code
_entity_poly.pdbx_strand_id
1 'polypeptide(L)'
;MMSRYKLLVLLGLSVWLVMSLSGPTLSQSPEGNFAKATFAGGCFWCMEHPFDELDGVVSTTSGYTGGHTVDPTYPEVSAGGTGHTEAVQIEYDPTKVTYEELLNVYWRNVDPTTPDAQFCDHGNQYRPEIFYHTEEQKQLAEASRTHIEKTKTFPEPIVIEITQGTTFYPAEDFHQNYYQTNPIRYKFYRLACGRDSRLAALWGTG
;
A
#
# COMPACT_ATOMS: atom_id res chain seq x y z
N MET A 1 79.16 -50.08 -38.52
CA MET A 1 78.28 -50.82 -37.60
C MET A 1 77.27 -49.86 -37.00
N MET A 2 76.05 -49.92 -37.46
CA MET A 2 74.97 -48.97 -37.11
C MET A 2 74.05 -49.58 -36.06
N SER A 3 74.02 -48.99 -34.84
CA SER A 3 73.11 -49.38 -33.77
C SER A 3 71.86 -48.49 -33.86
N ARG A 4 70.68 -49.11 -34.01
CA ARG A 4 69.36 -48.45 -34.06
C ARG A 4 68.79 -48.32 -32.70
N TYR A 5 68.63 -47.09 -32.16
CA TYR A 5 67.85 -46.88 -30.96
C TYR A 5 66.37 -46.61 -31.36
N LYS A 6 65.48 -47.44 -30.83
CA LYS A 6 64.03 -47.31 -30.96
C LYS A 6 63.57 -46.31 -29.88
N LEU A 7 63.00 -45.22 -30.32
CA LEU A 7 62.35 -44.20 -29.46
C LEU A 7 60.92 -44.66 -29.15
N LEU A 8 60.67 -45.00 -27.92
CA LEU A 8 59.33 -45.29 -27.39
C LEU A 8 58.69 -43.98 -27.01
N VAL A 9 57.63 -43.58 -27.75
CA VAL A 9 56.77 -42.45 -27.40
C VAL A 9 55.65 -42.93 -26.46
N LEU A 10 55.71 -42.55 -25.19
CA LEU A 10 54.64 -42.76 -24.20
C LEU A 10 53.64 -41.66 -24.34
N LEU A 11 52.42 -41.95 -24.88
CA LEU A 11 51.25 -41.07 -24.88
C LEU A 11 50.64 -41.10 -23.46
N GLY A 12 50.87 -40.07 -22.71
CA GLY A 12 50.17 -39.83 -21.45
C GLY A 12 48.79 -39.27 -21.69
N LEU A 13 47.74 -40.07 -21.48
CA LEU A 13 46.35 -39.58 -21.42
C LEU A 13 46.15 -38.79 -20.10
N SER A 14 46.08 -37.46 -20.19
CA SER A 14 45.68 -36.63 -19.07
C SER A 14 44.14 -36.59 -19.04
N VAL A 15 43.54 -37.34 -18.13
CA VAL A 15 42.11 -37.26 -17.82
C VAL A 15 41.87 -36.01 -16.95
N TRP A 16 41.32 -34.95 -17.55
CA TRP A 16 40.82 -33.80 -16.81
C TRP A 16 39.47 -34.14 -16.18
N LEU A 17 39.49 -34.35 -14.85
CA LEU A 17 38.27 -34.48 -14.05
C LEU A 17 37.66 -33.12 -13.87
N VAL A 18 36.64 -32.79 -14.66
CA VAL A 18 35.81 -31.56 -14.50
C VAL A 18 34.90 -31.77 -13.29
N MET A 19 35.30 -31.29 -12.13
CA MET A 19 34.41 -31.17 -10.97
C MET A 19 33.43 -30.05 -11.24
N SER A 20 32.20 -30.42 -11.60
CA SER A 20 31.04 -29.50 -11.65
C SER A 20 30.68 -29.08 -10.23
N LEU A 21 31.10 -27.91 -9.80
CA LEU A 21 30.64 -27.26 -8.58
C LEU A 21 29.19 -26.81 -8.81
N SER A 22 28.24 -27.68 -8.48
CA SER A 22 26.83 -27.28 -8.33
C SER A 22 26.72 -26.44 -7.06
N GLY A 23 26.83 -25.10 -7.21
CA GLY A 23 26.51 -24.17 -6.14
C GLY A 23 25.02 -24.28 -5.79
N PRO A 24 24.62 -23.94 -4.54
CA PRO A 24 23.22 -23.92 -4.18
C PRO A 24 22.50 -22.90 -5.07
N THR A 25 21.56 -23.36 -5.86
CA THR A 25 20.59 -22.52 -6.55
C THR A 25 19.79 -21.80 -5.45
N LEU A 26 20.08 -20.52 -5.23
CA LEU A 26 19.18 -19.65 -4.50
C LEU A 26 17.85 -19.67 -5.26
N SER A 27 16.85 -20.31 -4.66
CA SER A 27 15.48 -20.23 -5.12
C SER A 27 15.09 -18.76 -5.04
N GLN A 28 15.09 -18.06 -6.18
CA GLN A 28 14.41 -16.78 -6.27
C GLN A 28 12.94 -17.07 -6.01
N SER A 29 12.41 -16.51 -4.91
CA SER A 29 10.97 -16.40 -4.73
C SER A 29 10.42 -15.78 -6.02
N PRO A 30 9.30 -16.26 -6.58
CA PRO A 30 8.69 -15.59 -7.71
C PRO A 30 8.42 -14.15 -7.28
N GLU A 31 9.06 -13.18 -7.95
CA GLU A 31 8.67 -11.79 -7.84
C GLU A 31 7.23 -11.74 -8.35
N GLY A 32 6.27 -11.75 -7.42
CA GLY A 32 4.87 -11.55 -7.73
C GLY A 32 4.76 -10.18 -8.40
N ASN A 33 4.00 -10.10 -9.48
CA ASN A 33 3.69 -8.83 -10.14
C ASN A 33 2.67 -8.07 -9.27
N PHE A 34 3.16 -7.56 -8.11
CA PHE A 34 2.33 -6.84 -7.15
C PHE A 34 2.04 -5.43 -7.67
N ALA A 35 0.82 -4.98 -7.44
CA ALA A 35 0.38 -3.63 -7.77
C ALA A 35 0.32 -2.78 -6.49
N LYS A 36 0.26 -1.45 -6.67
CA LYS A 36 0.14 -0.50 -5.57
C LYS A 36 -1.14 0.30 -5.67
N ALA A 37 -1.78 0.56 -4.52
CA ALA A 37 -2.86 1.50 -4.36
C ALA A 37 -2.52 2.45 -3.20
N THR A 38 -3.00 3.70 -3.23
CA THR A 38 -2.75 4.66 -2.15
C THR A 38 -4.02 5.43 -1.85
N PHE A 39 -4.44 5.40 -0.58
CA PHE A 39 -5.68 6.02 -0.11
C PHE A 39 -5.44 6.84 1.16
N ALA A 40 -6.00 8.05 1.18
CA ALA A 40 -6.09 8.88 2.37
C ALA A 40 -7.53 8.88 2.90
N GLY A 41 -7.70 8.74 4.20
CA GLY A 41 -9.02 8.62 4.83
C GLY A 41 -9.01 9.03 6.30
N GLY A 42 -8.30 10.11 6.63
CA GLY A 42 -8.04 10.54 8.00
C GLY A 42 -6.93 9.74 8.64
N CYS A 43 -6.98 9.56 9.95
CA CYS A 43 -5.96 8.84 10.70
C CYS A 43 -5.64 7.47 10.08
N PHE A 44 -4.40 7.30 9.62
CA PHE A 44 -3.92 6.08 8.97
C PHE A 44 -4.01 4.83 9.86
N TRP A 45 -3.94 4.96 11.21
CA TRP A 45 -4.18 3.83 12.12
C TRP A 45 -5.53 3.14 11.88
N CYS A 46 -6.54 3.93 11.45
CA CYS A 46 -7.88 3.42 11.18
C CYS A 46 -8.03 2.89 9.75
N MET A 47 -7.10 3.26 8.86
CA MET A 47 -7.16 2.89 7.46
C MET A 47 -6.38 1.62 7.12
N GLU A 48 -5.35 1.23 7.88
CA GLU A 48 -4.60 -0.01 7.63
C GLU A 48 -5.49 -1.26 7.78
N HIS A 49 -6.11 -1.42 8.95
CA HIS A 49 -6.85 -2.62 9.33
C HIS A 49 -7.85 -3.13 8.28
N PRO A 50 -8.73 -2.30 7.68
CA PRO A 50 -9.69 -2.80 6.69
C PRO A 50 -9.06 -3.39 5.43
N PHE A 51 -7.86 -2.96 5.06
CA PHE A 51 -7.15 -3.49 3.91
C PHE A 51 -6.34 -4.74 4.26
N ASP A 52 -5.74 -4.79 5.45
CA ASP A 52 -4.99 -5.97 5.91
C ASP A 52 -5.86 -7.24 6.05
N GLU A 53 -7.17 -7.09 6.20
CA GLU A 53 -8.11 -8.21 6.26
C GLU A 53 -8.45 -8.82 4.89
N LEU A 54 -8.04 -8.18 3.78
CA LEU A 54 -8.34 -8.67 2.43
C LEU A 54 -7.34 -9.74 1.98
N ASP A 55 -7.83 -10.90 1.59
CA ASP A 55 -6.99 -11.89 0.91
C ASP A 55 -6.48 -11.30 -0.42
N GLY A 56 -5.17 -11.35 -0.61
CA GLY A 56 -4.50 -10.75 -1.76
C GLY A 56 -3.78 -9.42 -1.45
N VAL A 57 -4.07 -8.77 -0.33
CA VAL A 57 -3.22 -7.69 0.17
C VAL A 57 -1.94 -8.30 0.75
N VAL A 58 -0.80 -7.83 0.28
CA VAL A 58 0.54 -8.31 0.66
C VAL A 58 1.07 -7.51 1.83
N SER A 59 0.90 -6.19 1.79
CA SER A 59 1.30 -5.29 2.86
C SER A 59 0.54 -3.97 2.77
N THR A 60 0.38 -3.32 3.93
CA THR A 60 0.00 -1.92 4.05
C THR A 60 1.14 -1.13 4.67
N THR A 61 1.26 0.13 4.32
CA THR A 61 2.25 1.04 4.90
C THR A 61 1.57 2.37 5.18
N SER A 62 1.51 2.78 6.43
CA SER A 62 1.08 4.13 6.83
C SER A 62 2.14 5.15 6.45
N GLY A 63 1.74 6.32 5.94
CA GLY A 63 2.68 7.34 5.50
C GLY A 63 2.02 8.65 5.09
N TYR A 64 2.77 9.45 4.37
CA TYR A 64 2.43 10.81 3.97
C TYR A 64 2.60 11.00 2.47
N THR A 65 1.64 11.64 1.81
CA THR A 65 1.72 11.93 0.37
C THR A 65 0.86 13.15 -0.01
N GLY A 66 0.96 13.59 -1.26
CA GLY A 66 0.15 14.69 -1.79
C GLY A 66 0.62 16.09 -1.38
N GLY A 67 1.70 16.22 -0.63
CA GLY A 67 2.27 17.46 -0.17
C GLY A 67 3.53 17.88 -0.91
N HIS A 68 4.21 18.91 -0.39
CA HIS A 68 5.38 19.53 -1.00
C HIS A 68 6.65 19.46 -0.13
N THR A 69 6.52 19.14 1.16
CA THR A 69 7.68 18.97 2.04
C THR A 69 8.40 17.67 1.74
N VAL A 70 9.72 17.72 1.58
CA VAL A 70 10.56 16.55 1.35
C VAL A 70 10.90 15.91 2.70
N ASP A 71 10.83 14.58 2.78
CA ASP A 71 11.09 13.78 3.98
C ASP A 71 10.39 14.34 5.24
N PRO A 72 9.04 14.52 5.21
CA PRO A 72 8.32 15.10 6.32
C PRO A 72 8.31 14.15 7.51
N THR A 73 8.40 14.71 8.71
CA THR A 73 8.22 13.99 9.97
C THR A 73 6.78 14.07 10.45
N TYR A 74 6.35 13.14 11.31
CA TYR A 74 5.01 13.18 11.91
C TYR A 74 4.68 14.52 12.61
N PRO A 75 5.59 15.11 13.42
CA PRO A 75 5.32 16.43 14.01
C PRO A 75 5.05 17.52 12.98
N GLU A 76 5.74 17.53 11.85
CA GLU A 76 5.54 18.52 10.79
C GLU A 76 4.21 18.31 10.07
N VAL A 77 3.86 17.07 9.72
CA VAL A 77 2.58 16.76 9.07
C VAL A 77 1.42 17.06 10.01
N SER A 78 1.49 16.60 11.26
CA SER A 78 0.42 16.80 12.24
C SER A 78 0.20 18.27 12.63
N ALA A 79 1.26 19.09 12.56
CA ALA A 79 1.14 20.54 12.77
C ALA A 79 0.48 21.26 11.57
N GLY A 80 0.39 20.60 10.42
CA GLY A 80 -0.11 21.19 9.18
C GLY A 80 0.96 22.00 8.43
N GLY A 81 0.64 22.43 7.21
CA GLY A 81 1.52 23.27 6.38
C GLY A 81 2.48 22.53 5.47
N THR A 82 2.63 21.21 5.60
CA THR A 82 3.43 20.39 4.67
C THR A 82 2.72 20.10 3.35
N GLY A 83 1.39 20.27 3.32
CA GLY A 83 0.52 19.87 2.23
C GLY A 83 0.26 18.36 2.16
N HIS A 84 0.99 17.54 2.92
CA HIS A 84 0.77 16.10 2.96
C HIS A 84 -0.51 15.73 3.71
N THR A 85 -1.12 14.63 3.27
CA THR A 85 -2.16 13.94 4.04
C THR A 85 -1.62 12.61 4.58
N GLU A 86 -2.15 12.18 5.72
CA GLU A 86 -1.98 10.81 6.18
C GLU A 86 -2.65 9.86 5.18
N ALA A 87 -1.92 8.85 4.75
CA ALA A 87 -2.38 7.90 3.75
C ALA A 87 -1.85 6.50 4.06
N VAL A 88 -2.50 5.49 3.46
CA VAL A 88 -2.03 4.11 3.46
C VAL A 88 -1.70 3.72 2.03
N GLN A 89 -0.47 3.25 1.81
CA GLN A 89 -0.06 2.59 0.58
C GLN A 89 -0.22 1.08 0.75
N ILE A 90 -0.91 0.46 -0.20
CA ILE A 90 -1.27 -0.95 -0.21
C ILE A 90 -0.50 -1.62 -1.34
N GLU A 91 0.24 -2.66 -1.04
CA GLU A 91 0.80 -3.58 -2.04
C GLU A 91 -0.10 -4.82 -2.10
N TYR A 92 -0.56 -5.18 -3.30
CA TYR A 92 -1.55 -6.24 -3.46
C TYR A 92 -1.26 -7.12 -4.69
N ASP A 93 -1.71 -8.36 -4.63
CA ASP A 93 -1.70 -9.31 -5.75
C ASP A 93 -2.98 -9.10 -6.60
N PRO A 94 -2.87 -8.51 -7.80
CA PRO A 94 -4.04 -8.20 -8.62
C PRO A 94 -4.74 -9.45 -9.19
N THR A 95 -4.16 -10.63 -8.99
CA THR A 95 -4.80 -11.91 -9.34
C THR A 95 -5.73 -12.42 -8.25
N LYS A 96 -5.65 -11.85 -7.04
CA LYS A 96 -6.45 -12.24 -5.87
C LYS A 96 -7.43 -11.18 -5.43
N VAL A 97 -7.02 -9.92 -5.46
CA VAL A 97 -7.85 -8.78 -5.11
C VAL A 97 -7.72 -7.69 -6.17
N THR A 98 -8.82 -7.16 -6.64
CA THR A 98 -8.86 -6.13 -7.67
C THR A 98 -8.76 -4.73 -7.05
N TYR A 99 -8.37 -3.73 -7.86
CA TYR A 99 -8.39 -2.34 -7.42
C TYR A 99 -9.81 -1.84 -7.10
N GLU A 100 -10.83 -2.37 -7.78
CA GLU A 100 -12.24 -2.08 -7.51
C GLU A 100 -12.69 -2.59 -6.14
N GLU A 101 -12.22 -3.76 -5.71
CA GLU A 101 -12.45 -4.27 -4.36
C GLU A 101 -11.79 -3.38 -3.30
N LEU A 102 -10.54 -2.92 -3.54
CA LEU A 102 -9.89 -1.96 -2.67
C LEU A 102 -10.66 -0.64 -2.59
N LEU A 103 -11.17 -0.12 -3.72
CA LEU A 103 -12.04 1.06 -3.74
C LEU A 103 -13.33 0.85 -2.94
N ASN A 104 -13.94 -0.33 -3.03
CA ASN A 104 -15.13 -0.65 -2.24
C ASN A 104 -14.86 -0.61 -0.73
N VAL A 105 -13.71 -1.14 -0.30
CA VAL A 105 -13.27 -1.06 1.10
C VAL A 105 -13.01 0.39 1.48
N TYR A 106 -12.31 1.16 0.64
CA TYR A 106 -12.04 2.58 0.87
C TYR A 106 -13.32 3.37 1.14
N TRP A 107 -14.31 3.32 0.21
CA TRP A 107 -15.55 4.06 0.33
C TRP A 107 -16.32 3.75 1.62
N ARG A 108 -16.29 2.50 2.07
CA ARG A 108 -16.97 2.05 3.30
C ARG A 108 -16.25 2.46 4.59
N ASN A 109 -15.03 2.96 4.50
CA ASN A 109 -14.20 3.34 5.62
C ASN A 109 -13.91 4.84 5.72
N VAL A 110 -14.54 5.69 4.90
CA VAL A 110 -14.38 7.14 4.93
C VAL A 110 -15.73 7.87 5.00
N ASP A 111 -15.71 9.08 5.55
CA ASP A 111 -16.77 10.05 5.33
C ASP A 111 -16.46 10.83 4.05
N PRO A 112 -17.19 10.60 2.96
CA PRO A 112 -16.86 11.21 1.68
C PRO A 112 -17.39 12.65 1.56
N THR A 113 -18.02 13.19 2.60
CA THR A 113 -18.73 14.47 2.55
C THR A 113 -17.99 15.62 3.24
N THR A 114 -16.90 15.31 3.94
CA THR A 114 -16.16 16.28 4.74
C THR A 114 -14.77 16.53 4.12
N PRO A 115 -14.50 17.73 3.57
CA PRO A 115 -13.15 18.10 3.14
C PRO A 115 -12.27 18.40 4.35
N ASP A 116 -10.97 18.31 4.21
CA ASP A 116 -9.97 18.68 5.24
C ASP A 116 -10.24 18.14 6.66
N ALA A 117 -10.95 17.03 6.76
CA ALA A 117 -11.20 16.36 8.04
C ALA A 117 -11.71 14.93 7.83
N GLN A 118 -11.53 14.07 8.83
CA GLN A 118 -12.21 12.79 8.95
C GLN A 118 -12.56 12.53 10.42
N PHE A 119 -13.84 12.42 10.69
CA PHE A 119 -14.41 12.16 12.03
C PHE A 119 -13.96 13.22 13.06
N CYS A 120 -13.09 12.85 14.03
CA CYS A 120 -12.58 13.78 15.03
C CYS A 120 -11.27 14.48 14.63
N ASP A 121 -10.67 14.10 13.53
CA ASP A 121 -9.39 14.63 13.07
C ASP A 121 -9.65 15.77 12.06
N HIS A 122 -9.17 16.96 12.37
CA HIS A 122 -9.38 18.16 11.58
C HIS A 122 -8.07 18.71 11.02
N GLY A 123 -8.11 19.17 9.78
CA GLY A 123 -6.99 19.74 9.03
C GLY A 123 -6.74 19.02 7.71
N ASN A 124 -6.07 19.71 6.80
CA ASN A 124 -5.76 19.20 5.47
C ASN A 124 -4.97 17.88 5.50
N GLN A 125 -4.19 17.65 6.55
CA GLN A 125 -3.46 16.40 6.77
C GLN A 125 -4.36 15.17 7.02
N TYR A 126 -5.67 15.37 7.18
CA TYR A 126 -6.66 14.30 7.35
C TYR A 126 -7.71 14.30 6.24
N ARG A 127 -7.49 15.03 5.13
CA ARG A 127 -8.42 15.02 4.00
C ARG A 127 -8.53 13.63 3.39
N PRO A 128 -9.73 13.21 2.99
CA PRO A 128 -9.90 11.98 2.22
C PRO A 128 -9.52 12.22 0.75
N GLU A 129 -8.73 11.31 0.18
CA GLU A 129 -8.25 11.44 -1.18
C GLU A 129 -7.87 10.07 -1.76
N ILE A 130 -8.06 9.87 -3.06
CA ILE A 130 -7.62 8.69 -3.80
C ILE A 130 -6.45 9.08 -4.70
N PHE A 131 -5.28 8.45 -4.49
CA PHE A 131 -4.09 8.67 -5.30
C PHE A 131 -3.91 7.55 -6.31
N TYR A 132 -4.12 7.84 -7.60
CA TYR A 132 -3.93 6.83 -8.64
C TYR A 132 -2.47 6.77 -9.12
N HIS A 133 -2.00 5.58 -9.46
CA HIS A 133 -0.66 5.31 -9.98
C HIS A 133 -0.66 4.98 -11.47
N THR A 134 -1.81 4.61 -12.04
CA THR A 134 -1.99 4.28 -13.46
C THR A 134 -3.27 4.92 -14.00
N GLU A 135 -3.35 5.08 -15.31
CA GLU A 135 -4.55 5.61 -15.96
C GLU A 135 -5.77 4.68 -15.77
N GLU A 136 -5.54 3.37 -15.68
CA GLU A 136 -6.57 2.40 -15.36
C GLU A 136 -7.15 2.63 -13.95
N GLN A 137 -6.28 2.81 -12.94
CA GLN A 137 -6.72 3.16 -11.58
C GLN A 137 -7.53 4.44 -11.54
N LYS A 138 -7.10 5.46 -12.30
CA LYS A 138 -7.86 6.71 -12.40
C LYS A 138 -9.27 6.46 -12.92
N GLN A 139 -9.40 5.74 -14.04
CA GLN A 139 -10.71 5.45 -14.64
C GLN A 139 -11.60 4.65 -13.68
N LEU A 140 -11.06 3.65 -13.00
CA LEU A 140 -11.79 2.86 -12.01
C LEU A 140 -12.21 3.70 -10.80
N ALA A 141 -11.34 4.57 -10.29
CA ALA A 141 -11.64 5.48 -9.18
C ALA A 141 -12.75 6.49 -9.57
N GLU A 142 -12.67 7.10 -10.74
CA GLU A 142 -13.70 8.01 -11.26
C GLU A 142 -15.04 7.31 -11.48
N ALA A 143 -15.01 6.08 -12.02
CA ALA A 143 -16.21 5.27 -12.19
C ALA A 143 -16.83 4.91 -10.84
N SER A 144 -16.03 4.50 -9.86
CA SER A 144 -16.49 4.19 -8.51
C SER A 144 -17.10 5.41 -7.82
N ARG A 145 -16.48 6.60 -7.90
CA ARG A 145 -17.04 7.85 -7.38
C ARG A 145 -18.40 8.16 -8.03
N THR A 146 -18.49 8.00 -9.35
CA THR A 146 -19.74 8.22 -10.08
C THR A 146 -20.84 7.24 -9.65
N HIS A 147 -20.46 5.99 -9.38
CA HIS A 147 -21.37 4.98 -8.85
C HIS A 147 -21.88 5.36 -7.46
N ILE A 148 -20.98 5.72 -6.55
CA ILE A 148 -21.31 6.15 -5.19
C ILE A 148 -22.23 7.38 -5.23
N GLU A 149 -21.93 8.38 -6.04
CA GLU A 149 -22.78 9.58 -6.17
C GLU A 149 -24.22 9.27 -6.58
N LYS A 150 -24.41 8.23 -7.40
CA LYS A 150 -25.74 7.78 -7.85
C LYS A 150 -26.49 6.89 -6.85
N THR A 151 -25.76 6.19 -5.99
CA THR A 151 -26.32 5.14 -5.12
C THR A 151 -26.31 5.50 -3.63
N LYS A 152 -25.61 6.56 -3.24
CA LYS A 152 -25.55 7.03 -1.85
C LYS A 152 -26.95 7.39 -1.31
N THR A 153 -27.13 7.19 -0.01
CA THR A 153 -28.40 7.46 0.68
C THR A 153 -28.43 8.79 1.44
N PHE A 154 -27.33 9.51 1.45
CA PHE A 154 -27.15 10.82 2.10
C PHE A 154 -27.14 11.94 1.07
N PRO A 155 -27.64 13.16 1.39
CA PRO A 155 -27.81 14.26 0.43
C PRO A 155 -26.52 15.03 0.13
N GLU A 156 -25.52 14.98 1.02
CA GLU A 156 -24.30 15.76 0.90
C GLU A 156 -23.47 15.33 -0.33
N PRO A 157 -22.78 16.27 -1.00
CA PRO A 157 -21.95 15.95 -2.15
C PRO A 157 -20.70 15.15 -1.74
N ILE A 158 -20.16 14.36 -2.68
CA ILE A 158 -18.87 13.72 -2.54
C ILE A 158 -17.76 14.74 -2.76
N VAL A 159 -16.89 14.92 -1.78
CA VAL A 159 -15.78 15.90 -1.82
C VAL A 159 -14.40 15.24 -2.06
N ILE A 160 -14.35 13.92 -2.13
CA ILE A 160 -13.11 13.16 -2.32
C ILE A 160 -12.51 13.48 -3.69
N GLU A 161 -11.27 13.94 -3.69
CA GLU A 161 -10.48 14.15 -4.89
C GLU A 161 -9.81 12.85 -5.36
N ILE A 162 -9.57 12.75 -6.67
CA ILE A 162 -8.86 11.64 -7.31
C ILE A 162 -7.70 12.28 -8.05
N THR A 163 -6.50 12.14 -7.51
CA THR A 163 -5.30 12.83 -8.01
C THR A 163 -4.19 11.84 -8.36
N GLN A 164 -3.24 12.28 -9.15
CA GLN A 164 -2.07 11.47 -9.45
C GLN A 164 -1.21 11.31 -8.21
N GLY A 165 -0.83 10.08 -7.90
CA GLY A 165 0.09 9.78 -6.80
C GLY A 165 1.43 10.49 -6.98
N THR A 166 1.91 11.10 -5.90
CA THR A 166 3.23 11.73 -5.78
C THR A 166 4.15 10.85 -4.94
N THR A 167 5.29 11.38 -4.51
CA THR A 167 6.18 10.67 -3.60
C THR A 167 5.43 10.29 -2.32
N PHE A 168 5.52 9.03 -1.94
CA PHE A 168 5.01 8.52 -0.69
C PHE A 168 6.16 8.38 0.30
N TYR A 169 6.01 8.96 1.47
CA TYR A 169 6.96 8.91 2.57
C TYR A 169 6.40 8.00 3.67
N PRO A 170 6.99 6.83 3.93
CA PRO A 170 6.56 5.98 5.04
C PRO A 170 6.60 6.74 6.37
N ALA A 171 5.56 6.59 7.17
CA ALA A 171 5.56 7.11 8.53
C ALA A 171 6.50 6.28 9.41
N GLU A 172 6.84 6.83 10.56
CA GLU A 172 7.74 6.23 11.53
C GLU A 172 7.24 4.84 12.00
N ASP A 173 8.14 3.94 12.32
CA ASP A 173 7.85 2.53 12.63
C ASP A 173 6.76 2.33 13.69
N PHE A 174 6.68 3.24 14.67
CA PHE A 174 5.67 3.15 15.73
C PHE A 174 4.23 3.42 15.26
N HIS A 175 4.05 3.93 14.03
CA HIS A 175 2.76 4.11 13.39
C HIS A 175 2.30 2.88 12.60
N GLN A 176 3.23 2.02 12.19
CA GLN A 176 2.92 0.86 11.37
C GLN A 176 2.18 -0.21 12.18
N ASN A 177 1.13 -0.80 11.60
CA ASN A 177 0.31 -1.84 12.25
C ASN A 177 -0.18 -1.42 13.66
N TYR A 178 -0.53 -0.14 13.83
CA TYR A 178 -0.85 0.41 15.13
C TYR A 178 -2.02 -0.30 15.81
N TYR A 179 -3.01 -0.74 15.06
CA TYR A 179 -4.16 -1.49 15.56
C TYR A 179 -3.76 -2.84 16.18
N GLN A 180 -2.65 -3.46 15.74
CA GLN A 180 -2.10 -4.71 16.29
C GLN A 180 -1.17 -4.44 17.47
N THR A 181 -0.28 -3.46 17.33
CA THR A 181 0.75 -3.15 18.33
C THR A 181 0.21 -2.41 19.55
N ASN A 182 -0.89 -1.65 19.38
CA ASN A 182 -1.54 -0.85 20.42
C ASN A 182 -3.07 -1.04 20.47
N PRO A 183 -3.60 -2.27 20.56
CA PRO A 183 -5.02 -2.57 20.30
C PRO A 183 -6.00 -1.86 21.25
N ILE A 184 -5.63 -1.67 22.52
CA ILE A 184 -6.48 -1.00 23.50
C ILE A 184 -6.62 0.49 23.15
N ARG A 185 -5.48 1.15 22.89
CA ARG A 185 -5.45 2.59 22.56
C ARG A 185 -6.13 2.85 21.22
N TYR A 186 -5.91 2.00 20.24
CA TYR A 186 -6.57 2.05 18.93
C TYR A 186 -8.11 1.96 19.06
N LYS A 187 -8.62 0.96 19.79
CA LYS A 187 -10.07 0.78 20.00
C LYS A 187 -10.69 1.98 20.71
N PHE A 188 -10.02 2.49 21.77
CA PHE A 188 -10.48 3.67 22.47
C PHE A 188 -10.53 4.91 21.57
N TYR A 189 -9.46 5.15 20.79
CA TYR A 189 -9.39 6.26 19.85
C TYR A 189 -10.50 6.17 18.80
N ARG A 190 -10.64 5.02 18.12
CA ARG A 190 -11.65 4.80 17.09
C ARG A 190 -13.08 5.03 17.61
N LEU A 191 -13.37 4.54 18.82
CA LEU A 191 -14.66 4.74 19.49
C LEU A 191 -14.88 6.21 19.85
N ALA A 192 -13.89 6.86 20.49
CA ALA A 192 -14.01 8.25 20.91
C ALA A 192 -14.18 9.22 19.73
N CYS A 193 -13.56 8.93 18.60
CA CYS A 193 -13.73 9.67 17.33
C CYS A 193 -15.11 9.48 16.69
N GLY A 194 -15.89 8.52 17.13
CA GLY A 194 -17.23 8.25 16.57
C GLY A 194 -17.20 7.70 15.12
N ARG A 195 -16.04 7.18 14.67
CA ARG A 195 -15.87 6.74 13.28
C ARG A 195 -16.91 5.71 12.89
N ASP A 196 -17.07 4.63 13.65
CA ASP A 196 -17.99 3.55 13.31
C ASP A 196 -19.46 4.02 13.30
N SER A 197 -19.83 4.91 14.22
CA SER A 197 -21.18 5.49 14.28
C SER A 197 -21.48 6.34 13.04
N ARG A 198 -20.52 7.17 12.60
CA ARG A 198 -20.68 7.99 11.40
C ARG A 198 -20.72 7.13 10.12
N LEU A 199 -19.86 6.11 10.01
CA LEU A 199 -19.87 5.18 8.89
C LEU A 199 -21.20 4.44 8.80
N ALA A 200 -21.74 3.97 9.94
CA ALA A 200 -23.05 3.33 9.97
C ALA A 200 -24.19 4.28 9.55
N ALA A 201 -24.10 5.56 9.89
CA ALA A 201 -25.08 6.56 9.47
C ALA A 201 -25.03 6.83 7.96
N LEU A 202 -23.85 6.80 7.35
CA LEU A 202 -23.68 7.03 5.91
C LEU A 202 -24.02 5.80 5.07
N TRP A 203 -23.51 4.64 5.48
CA TRP A 203 -23.48 3.43 4.65
C TRP A 203 -24.46 2.34 5.11
N GLY A 204 -25.12 2.54 6.26
CA GLY A 204 -25.92 1.51 6.92
C GLY A 204 -25.06 0.57 7.76
N THR A 205 -25.72 -0.19 8.62
CA THR A 205 -25.09 -1.33 9.32
C THR A 205 -25.10 -2.51 8.37
N GLY A 206 -23.93 -2.86 7.82
CA GLY A 206 -23.74 -4.05 6.99
C GLY A 206 -23.82 -5.33 7.80
#